data_b02dea21dc58a5c76a96947d4c6183a6
#
_entry.id   b02dea21dc58a5c76a96947d4c6183a6
#
_cell.length_a   1.000
_cell.length_b   1.000
_cell.length_c   1.000
_cell.angle_alpha   90.00
_cell.angle_beta   90.00
_cell.angle_gamma   90.00
#
_symmetry.space_group_name_H-M   'P 1'
#
loop_
_entity.id
_entity.type
_entity.pdbx_description
1 polymer ?
#
loop_
_entity_poly.entity_id
_entity_poly.type
_entity_poly.pdbx_seq_one_letter_code
_entity_poly.pdbx_strand_id
1 'polypeptide(L)'
;QRQMCIRDRQDSNDKRLSQIQETVDEKLQETLNRRISQSFEQVTLHLKNVEEGLGEMRNLASDVDSLQKVMTGVKTRGIVGEIQLGRILEQMFTSSQYREQVNIQGGNAVDYALILPGKSDDSELLLPIDSKFPMEDYQRLQMALESNDSLEIEKTRKALFNAVKAQAKSISEKYIVPPKTTDFAIMFLPTEGLFMEVVNNPELYEQISRDYKVNVTGPTTMTAVLNSLQMGFKTLQIEQKSAEVYELL
;
A
#
# COMPACT_ATOMS: atom_id res chain seq x y z
N GLN A 1 37.04 59.90 -17.49
CA GLN A 1 36.20 59.83 -16.31
C GLN A 1 34.97 58.94 -16.46
N ARG A 2 34.20 59.04 -17.59
CA ARG A 2 32.97 58.21 -17.79
C ARG A 2 33.24 56.71 -17.93
N GLN A 3 34.36 56.28 -18.53
CA GLN A 3 34.70 54.86 -18.70
C GLN A 3 35.14 54.20 -17.36
N MET A 4 35.72 54.98 -16.46
CA MET A 4 36.14 54.49 -15.12
C MET A 4 34.93 54.19 -14.20
N CYS A 5 33.88 55.03 -14.24
CA CYS A 5 32.63 54.78 -13.47
C CYS A 5 31.81 53.58 -13.96
N ILE A 6 31.94 53.18 -15.23
CA ILE A 6 31.23 51.99 -15.75
C ILE A 6 31.91 50.72 -15.30
N ARG A 7 33.22 50.65 -15.28
CA ARG A 7 34.01 49.53 -14.78
C ARG A 7 33.78 49.29 -13.29
N ASP A 8 33.84 50.37 -12.49
CA ASP A 8 33.59 50.25 -11.03
C ASP A 8 32.14 49.74 -10.71
N ARG A 9 31.17 50.09 -11.54
CA ARG A 9 29.81 49.56 -11.41
C ARG A 9 29.71 48.08 -11.83
N GLN A 10 30.40 47.67 -12.88
CA GLN A 10 30.47 46.28 -13.30
C GLN A 10 31.13 45.40 -12.24
N ASP A 11 32.29 45.80 -11.73
CA ASP A 11 32.98 45.06 -10.66
C ASP A 11 32.16 45.00 -9.35
N SER A 12 31.41 46.04 -9.04
CA SER A 12 30.50 46.04 -7.88
C SER A 12 29.28 45.13 -8.08
N ASN A 13 28.73 45.07 -9.30
CA ASN A 13 27.62 44.17 -9.64
C ASN A 13 28.07 42.73 -9.66
N ASP A 14 29.23 42.41 -10.21
CA ASP A 14 29.78 41.05 -10.24
C ASP A 14 30.06 40.53 -8.83
N LYS A 15 30.58 41.37 -7.94
CA LYS A 15 30.75 41.03 -6.52
C LYS A 15 29.42 40.75 -5.82
N ARG A 16 28.39 41.57 -6.10
CA ARG A 16 27.03 41.34 -5.53
C ARG A 16 26.38 40.10 -6.07
N LEU A 17 26.54 39.81 -7.35
CA LEU A 17 26.03 38.56 -7.95
C LEU A 17 26.71 37.33 -7.37
N SER A 18 28.01 37.34 -7.19
CA SER A 18 28.74 36.25 -6.53
C SER A 18 28.29 36.04 -5.08
N GLN A 19 28.10 37.12 -4.31
CA GLN A 19 27.61 37.04 -2.94
C GLN A 19 26.16 36.50 -2.87
N ILE A 20 25.30 36.89 -3.82
CA ILE A 20 23.93 36.36 -3.90
C ILE A 20 23.97 34.89 -4.24
N GLN A 21 24.79 34.45 -5.20
CA GLN A 21 24.93 33.03 -5.54
C GLN A 21 25.39 32.19 -4.36
N GLU A 22 26.45 32.64 -3.66
CA GLU A 22 26.97 31.97 -2.46
C GLU A 22 25.91 31.86 -1.36
N THR A 23 25.17 32.94 -1.10
CA THR A 23 24.08 32.92 -0.09
C THR A 23 22.89 32.04 -0.50
N VAL A 24 22.59 31.98 -1.78
CA VAL A 24 21.52 31.09 -2.32
C VAL A 24 21.94 29.64 -2.22
N ASP A 25 23.19 29.31 -2.59
CA ASP A 25 23.71 27.95 -2.51
C ASP A 25 23.79 27.46 -1.06
N GLU A 26 24.27 28.29 -0.12
CA GLU A 26 24.24 27.95 1.32
C GLU A 26 22.83 27.70 1.85
N LYS A 27 21.89 28.58 1.55
CA LYS A 27 20.48 28.43 2.00
C LYS A 27 19.79 27.23 1.35
N LEU A 28 20.11 26.93 0.10
CA LEU A 28 19.59 25.73 -0.57
C LEU A 28 20.16 24.46 0.06
N GLN A 29 21.46 24.40 0.33
CA GLN A 29 22.08 23.27 1.01
C GLN A 29 21.56 23.08 2.43
N GLU A 30 21.42 24.15 3.21
CA GLU A 30 20.87 24.09 4.56
C GLU A 30 19.41 23.60 4.56
N THR A 31 18.59 24.13 3.64
CA THR A 31 17.20 23.72 3.48
C THR A 31 17.07 22.27 3.03
N LEU A 32 17.93 21.83 2.10
CA LEU A 32 17.97 20.46 1.61
C LEU A 32 18.37 19.50 2.72
N ASN A 33 19.47 19.81 3.45
CA ASN A 33 19.93 19.00 4.57
C ASN A 33 18.87 18.90 5.68
N ARG A 34 18.19 19.99 5.99
CA ARG A 34 17.10 19.99 6.99
C ARG A 34 15.92 19.13 6.54
N ARG A 35 15.53 19.21 5.25
CA ARG A 35 14.45 18.37 4.70
C ARG A 35 14.83 16.90 4.65
N ILE A 36 16.07 16.59 4.29
CA ILE A 36 16.61 15.24 4.30
C ILE A 36 16.60 14.67 5.72
N SER A 37 17.12 15.42 6.71
CA SER A 37 17.12 15.00 8.11
C SER A 37 15.71 14.77 8.65
N GLN A 38 14.75 15.66 8.37
CA GLN A 38 13.36 15.48 8.74
C GLN A 38 12.72 14.25 8.08
N SER A 39 13.05 13.99 6.81
CA SER A 39 12.59 12.78 6.12
C SER A 39 13.19 11.51 6.72
N PHE A 40 14.47 11.52 7.10
CA PHE A 40 15.10 10.39 7.79
C PHE A 40 14.54 10.17 9.19
N GLU A 41 14.25 11.23 9.95
CA GLU A 41 13.56 11.10 11.23
C GLU A 41 12.16 10.48 11.07
N GLN A 42 11.39 10.92 10.08
CA GLN A 42 10.08 10.32 9.78
C GLN A 42 10.21 8.85 9.37
N VAL A 43 11.15 8.50 8.51
CA VAL A 43 11.41 7.11 8.12
C VAL A 43 11.82 6.27 9.33
N THR A 44 12.68 6.79 10.22
CA THR A 44 13.10 6.08 11.43
C THR A 44 11.93 5.89 12.41
N LEU A 45 11.07 6.89 12.55
CA LEU A 45 9.86 6.81 13.37
C LEU A 45 8.86 5.79 12.79
N HIS A 46 8.71 5.75 11.46
CA HIS A 46 7.87 4.75 10.80
C HIS A 46 8.45 3.35 10.90
N LEU A 47 9.76 3.16 10.79
CA LEU A 47 10.42 1.87 11.02
C LEU A 47 10.24 1.40 12.46
N LYS A 48 10.32 2.30 13.44
CA LYS A 48 10.07 1.99 14.84
C LYS A 48 8.61 1.60 15.08
N ASN A 49 7.66 2.32 14.50
CA ASN A 49 6.24 1.99 14.60
C ASN A 49 5.92 0.66 13.89
N VAL A 50 6.61 0.34 12.79
CA VAL A 50 6.52 -0.97 12.12
C VAL A 50 7.11 -2.07 13.00
N GLU A 51 8.21 -1.83 13.68
CA GLU A 51 8.85 -2.79 14.61
C GLU A 51 7.97 -3.01 15.86
N GLU A 52 7.39 -1.96 16.43
CA GLU A 52 6.42 -2.05 17.53
C GLU A 52 5.13 -2.76 17.08
N GLY A 53 4.60 -2.43 15.90
CA GLY A 53 3.43 -3.10 15.30
C GLY A 53 3.70 -4.57 14.96
N LEU A 54 4.92 -4.93 14.52
CA LEU A 54 5.34 -6.33 14.35
C LEU A 54 5.47 -7.05 15.69
N GLY A 55 5.83 -6.36 16.76
CA GLY A 55 5.85 -6.90 18.12
C GLY A 55 4.44 -7.20 18.64
N GLU A 56 3.50 -6.28 18.42
CA GLU A 56 2.07 -6.49 18.74
C GLU A 56 1.43 -7.56 17.84
N MET A 57 1.81 -7.63 16.55
CA MET A 57 1.37 -8.70 15.65
C MET A 57 1.93 -10.08 16.04
N ARG A 58 3.13 -10.18 16.59
CA ARG A 58 3.62 -11.45 17.17
C ARG A 58 2.77 -11.90 18.34
N ASN A 59 2.35 -10.99 19.21
CA ASN A 59 1.43 -11.28 20.29
C ASN A 59 0.03 -11.63 19.76
N LEU A 60 -0.46 -10.91 18.73
CA LEU A 60 -1.73 -11.19 18.06
C LEU A 60 -1.70 -12.53 17.30
N ALA A 61 -0.58 -12.91 16.68
CA ALA A 61 -0.41 -14.24 16.07
C ALA A 61 -0.46 -15.37 17.11
N SER A 62 0.10 -15.14 18.31
CA SER A 62 -0.02 -16.07 19.45
C SER A 62 -1.46 -16.14 19.98
N ASP A 63 -2.19 -15.03 19.98
CA ASP A 63 -3.61 -14.98 20.37
C ASP A 63 -4.52 -15.57 19.29
N VAL A 64 -4.16 -15.48 18.00
CA VAL A 64 -4.86 -16.14 16.89
C VAL A 64 -4.71 -17.67 16.96
N ASP A 65 -3.56 -18.20 17.38
CA ASP A 65 -3.39 -19.62 17.67
C ASP A 65 -4.30 -20.09 18.83
N SER A 66 -4.53 -19.22 19.80
CA SER A 66 -5.46 -19.48 20.93
C SER A 66 -6.92 -19.36 20.52
N LEU A 67 -7.26 -18.40 19.66
CA LEU A 67 -8.58 -18.22 19.03
C LEU A 67 -8.90 -19.35 18.02
N GLN A 68 -7.89 -19.90 17.35
CA GLN A 68 -8.01 -21.00 16.41
C GLN A 68 -8.62 -22.25 17.05
N LYS A 69 -8.39 -22.48 18.34
CA LYS A 69 -8.99 -23.59 19.11
C LYS A 69 -10.44 -23.39 19.50
N VAL A 70 -10.95 -22.16 19.46
CA VAL A 70 -12.32 -21.79 19.87
C VAL A 70 -13.26 -21.61 18.68
N MET A 71 -12.74 -21.38 17.46
CA MET A 71 -13.56 -21.00 16.31
C MET A 71 -13.66 -22.10 15.24
N THR A 72 -14.59 -23.02 15.41
CA THR A 72 -14.86 -24.14 14.47
C THR A 72 -15.72 -23.77 13.24
N GLY A 73 -16.02 -22.48 12.97
CA GLY A 73 -16.92 -22.05 11.90
C GLY A 73 -16.23 -21.40 10.70
N VAL A 74 -16.52 -21.86 9.50
CA VAL A 74 -15.99 -21.30 8.21
C VAL A 74 -16.30 -19.80 8.05
N LYS A 75 -17.45 -19.33 8.50
CA LYS A 75 -17.85 -17.91 8.45
C LYS A 75 -16.98 -16.98 9.30
N THR A 76 -16.52 -17.46 10.44
CA THR A 76 -15.77 -16.65 11.41
C THR A 76 -14.33 -16.36 10.95
N ARG A 77 -13.79 -17.20 10.08
CA ARG A 77 -12.42 -17.10 9.56
C ARG A 77 -12.25 -16.02 8.48
N GLY A 78 -13.26 -15.82 7.61
CA GLY A 78 -13.30 -14.71 6.66
C GLY A 78 -13.31 -13.36 7.38
N ILE A 79 -14.12 -13.26 8.44
CA ILE A 79 -14.27 -12.05 9.26
C ILE A 79 -12.93 -11.61 9.89
N VAL A 80 -12.05 -12.53 10.29
CA VAL A 80 -10.75 -12.18 10.88
C VAL A 80 -9.85 -11.44 9.88
N GLY A 81 -9.78 -11.90 8.64
CA GLY A 81 -9.01 -11.22 7.58
C GLY A 81 -9.57 -9.84 7.24
N GLU A 82 -10.90 -9.72 7.18
CA GLU A 82 -11.59 -8.45 6.96
C GLU A 82 -11.32 -7.46 8.11
N ILE A 83 -11.41 -7.90 9.37
CA ILE A 83 -11.11 -7.06 10.55
C ILE A 83 -9.65 -6.61 10.55
N GLN A 84 -8.72 -7.51 10.23
CA GLN A 84 -7.29 -7.16 10.17
C GLN A 84 -7.02 -6.10 9.09
N LEU A 85 -7.59 -6.30 7.90
CA LEU A 85 -7.49 -5.33 6.80
C LEU A 85 -8.10 -3.98 7.20
N GLY A 86 -9.28 -3.99 7.84
CA GLY A 86 -9.94 -2.79 8.35
C GLY A 86 -9.05 -2.00 9.32
N ARG A 87 -8.43 -2.67 10.28
CA ARG A 87 -7.50 -2.02 11.22
C ARG A 87 -6.29 -1.39 10.52
N ILE A 88 -5.73 -2.06 9.52
CA ILE A 88 -4.62 -1.49 8.73
C ILE A 88 -5.09 -0.22 8.01
N LEU A 89 -6.28 -0.23 7.43
CA LEU A 89 -6.84 0.94 6.75
C LEU A 89 -7.15 2.08 7.72
N GLU A 90 -7.77 1.80 8.86
CA GLU A 90 -8.06 2.79 9.91
C GLU A 90 -6.83 3.49 10.46
N GLN A 91 -5.71 2.78 10.57
CA GLN A 91 -4.45 3.36 11.03
C GLN A 91 -3.82 4.33 10.02
N MET A 92 -4.13 4.17 8.73
CA MET A 92 -3.44 4.87 7.66
C MET A 92 -4.29 5.93 6.96
N PHE A 93 -5.60 5.76 6.94
CA PHE A 93 -6.53 6.59 6.19
C PHE A 93 -7.65 7.13 7.07
N THR A 94 -8.18 8.30 6.69
CA THR A 94 -9.41 8.82 7.29
C THR A 94 -10.63 8.08 6.72
N SER A 95 -11.74 8.08 7.45
CA SER A 95 -12.99 7.45 7.02
C SER A 95 -13.57 8.00 5.71
N SER A 96 -13.10 9.17 5.27
CA SER A 96 -13.47 9.75 3.96
C SER A 96 -12.63 9.20 2.80
N GLN A 97 -11.53 8.49 3.05
CA GLN A 97 -10.61 8.00 2.03
C GLN A 97 -10.83 6.53 1.66
N TYR A 98 -11.66 5.81 2.41
CA TYR A 98 -12.04 4.45 2.08
C TYR A 98 -13.51 4.18 2.42
N ARG A 99 -14.05 3.11 1.87
CA ARG A 99 -15.40 2.62 2.15
C ARG A 99 -15.37 1.12 2.40
N GLU A 100 -16.26 0.65 3.26
CA GLU A 100 -16.46 -0.76 3.57
C GLU A 100 -17.64 -1.31 2.79
N GLN A 101 -17.61 -2.61 2.45
CA GLN A 101 -18.70 -3.36 1.83
C GLN A 101 -19.31 -2.64 0.62
N VAL A 102 -18.45 -2.23 -0.31
CA VAL A 102 -18.84 -1.41 -1.46
C VAL A 102 -19.40 -2.28 -2.58
N ASN A 103 -20.63 -2.01 -2.98
CA ASN A 103 -21.21 -2.65 -4.16
C ASN A 103 -20.62 -2.05 -5.44
N ILE A 104 -19.79 -2.83 -6.13
CA ILE A 104 -19.17 -2.42 -7.39
C ILE A 104 -20.11 -2.68 -8.57
N GLN A 105 -20.59 -3.93 -8.70
CA GLN A 105 -21.45 -4.36 -9.79
C GLN A 105 -22.31 -5.58 -9.38
N GLY A 106 -23.57 -5.60 -9.79
CA GLY A 106 -24.41 -6.80 -9.73
C GLY A 106 -24.70 -7.37 -8.34
N GLY A 107 -24.66 -6.52 -7.29
CA GLY A 107 -24.91 -6.95 -5.91
C GLY A 107 -23.71 -7.60 -5.21
N ASN A 108 -22.54 -7.66 -5.86
CA ASN A 108 -21.31 -8.12 -5.23
C ASN A 108 -20.64 -6.96 -4.50
N ALA A 109 -20.52 -7.06 -3.18
CA ALA A 109 -19.78 -6.09 -2.37
C ALA A 109 -18.33 -6.57 -2.21
N VAL A 110 -17.37 -5.64 -2.42
CA VAL A 110 -15.98 -5.82 -2.06
C VAL A 110 -15.78 -5.41 -0.60
N ASP A 111 -14.87 -6.06 0.12
CA ASP A 111 -14.68 -5.80 1.55
C ASP A 111 -14.33 -4.34 1.81
N TYR A 112 -13.38 -3.80 1.07
CA TYR A 112 -12.96 -2.39 1.16
C TYR A 112 -12.68 -1.80 -0.23
N ALA A 113 -12.85 -0.50 -0.36
CA ALA A 113 -12.41 0.25 -1.53
C ALA A 113 -11.76 1.56 -1.09
N LEU A 114 -10.52 1.83 -1.55
CA LEU A 114 -9.90 3.14 -1.39
C LEU A 114 -10.48 4.10 -2.43
N ILE A 115 -10.73 5.33 -2.00
CA ILE A 115 -11.22 6.41 -2.85
C ILE A 115 -10.00 7.17 -3.37
N LEU A 116 -9.68 6.96 -4.64
CA LEU A 116 -8.59 7.65 -5.33
C LEU A 116 -9.15 8.93 -5.97
N PRO A 117 -8.34 10.00 -6.07
CA PRO A 117 -8.73 11.18 -6.84
C PRO A 117 -8.92 10.79 -8.31
N GLY A 118 -10.08 11.11 -8.86
CA GLY A 118 -10.41 10.86 -10.27
C GLY A 118 -9.80 11.91 -11.20
N LYS A 119 -10.01 11.72 -12.51
CA LYS A 119 -9.52 12.65 -13.55
C LYS A 119 -10.25 14.00 -13.58
N SER A 120 -11.39 14.14 -12.92
CA SER A 120 -12.17 15.35 -12.74
C SER A 120 -12.53 15.51 -11.27
N ASP A 121 -12.66 16.74 -10.78
CA ASP A 121 -12.92 17.08 -9.37
C ASP A 121 -14.14 16.36 -8.77
N ASP A 122 -15.10 15.92 -9.57
CA ASP A 122 -16.32 15.24 -9.15
C ASP A 122 -16.30 13.70 -9.36
N SER A 123 -15.22 13.12 -9.90
CA SER A 123 -15.17 11.67 -10.17
C SER A 123 -14.34 10.92 -9.14
N GLU A 124 -15.00 10.07 -8.36
CA GLU A 124 -14.31 9.12 -7.47
C GLU A 124 -13.87 7.88 -8.27
N LEU A 125 -12.61 7.52 -8.14
CA LEU A 125 -12.07 6.27 -8.66
C LEU A 125 -11.85 5.30 -7.50
N LEU A 126 -12.45 4.14 -7.55
CA LEU A 126 -12.37 3.15 -6.47
C LEU A 126 -11.24 2.15 -6.74
N LEU A 127 -10.36 1.93 -5.77
CA LEU A 127 -9.42 0.81 -5.77
C LEU A 127 -9.97 -0.31 -4.89
N PRO A 128 -10.45 -1.43 -5.48
CA PRO A 128 -11.01 -2.54 -4.72
C PRO A 128 -9.92 -3.30 -3.96
N ILE A 129 -10.21 -3.63 -2.70
CA ILE A 129 -9.36 -4.44 -1.83
C ILE A 129 -10.23 -5.52 -1.19
N ASP A 130 -9.88 -6.76 -1.44
CA ASP A 130 -10.66 -7.90 -0.98
C ASP A 130 -9.78 -8.86 -0.17
N SER A 131 -10.23 -9.22 1.04
CA SER A 131 -9.53 -10.14 1.92
C SER A 131 -9.91 -11.58 1.58
N LYS A 132 -8.92 -12.40 1.28
CA LYS A 132 -9.15 -13.82 0.99
C LYS A 132 -8.23 -14.71 1.81
N PHE A 133 -8.84 -15.69 2.45
CA PHE A 133 -8.11 -16.64 3.27
C PHE A 133 -8.52 -18.09 2.95
N PRO A 134 -7.82 -18.78 2.02
CA PRO A 134 -8.02 -20.20 1.74
C PRO A 134 -7.49 -21.07 2.89
N MET A 135 -8.09 -20.91 4.08
CA MET A 135 -7.61 -21.45 5.36
C MET A 135 -7.49 -22.96 5.33
N GLU A 136 -8.48 -23.66 4.75
CA GLU A 136 -8.48 -25.14 4.76
C GLU A 136 -7.30 -25.71 3.94
N ASP A 137 -7.03 -25.10 2.78
CA ASP A 137 -5.95 -25.53 1.91
C ASP A 137 -4.59 -25.18 2.56
N TYR A 138 -4.50 -24.00 3.18
CA TYR A 138 -3.31 -23.59 3.89
C TYR A 138 -3.02 -24.46 5.13
N GLN A 139 -4.02 -24.81 5.94
CA GLN A 139 -3.87 -25.72 7.07
C GLN A 139 -3.44 -27.12 6.61
N ARG A 140 -4.02 -27.66 5.53
CA ARG A 140 -3.60 -28.95 4.98
C ARG A 140 -2.13 -28.93 4.57
N LEU A 141 -1.67 -27.83 3.96
CA LEU A 141 -0.25 -27.66 3.63
C LEU A 141 0.62 -27.61 4.89
N GLN A 142 0.19 -26.88 5.94
CA GLN A 142 0.94 -26.83 7.20
C GLN A 142 1.10 -28.22 7.83
N MET A 143 0.01 -29.01 7.90
CA MET A 143 0.05 -30.39 8.41
C MET A 143 0.95 -31.30 7.57
N ALA A 144 0.92 -31.13 6.24
CA ALA A 144 1.80 -31.89 5.35
C ALA A 144 3.27 -31.53 5.56
N LEU A 145 3.59 -30.26 5.78
CA LEU A 145 4.94 -29.79 6.10
C LEU A 145 5.45 -30.37 7.43
N GLU A 146 4.59 -30.47 8.46
CA GLU A 146 4.92 -31.10 9.74
C GLU A 146 5.19 -32.60 9.61
N SER A 147 4.46 -33.29 8.73
CA SER A 147 4.63 -34.73 8.48
C SER A 147 5.86 -35.07 7.64
N ASN A 148 6.51 -34.09 6.99
CA ASN A 148 7.63 -34.28 6.05
C ASN A 148 7.34 -35.26 4.87
N ASP A 149 6.07 -35.46 4.51
CA ASP A 149 5.68 -36.25 3.35
C ASP A 149 5.74 -35.40 2.08
N SER A 150 6.79 -35.60 1.29
CA SER A 150 7.03 -34.79 0.09
C SER A 150 5.89 -34.86 -0.94
N LEU A 151 5.23 -36.01 -1.07
CA LEU A 151 4.11 -36.18 -2.02
C LEU A 151 2.87 -35.41 -1.56
N GLU A 152 2.56 -35.48 -0.26
CA GLU A 152 1.42 -34.76 0.31
C GLU A 152 1.68 -33.25 0.35
N ILE A 153 2.92 -32.82 0.59
CA ILE A 153 3.33 -31.39 0.49
C ILE A 153 3.07 -30.85 -0.92
N GLU A 154 3.52 -31.55 -1.96
CA GLU A 154 3.33 -31.11 -3.34
C GLU A 154 1.84 -31.03 -3.71
N LYS A 155 1.07 -32.03 -3.34
CA LYS A 155 -0.37 -32.11 -3.61
C LYS A 155 -1.13 -30.99 -2.90
N THR A 156 -0.88 -30.77 -1.61
CA THR A 156 -1.56 -29.73 -0.80
C THR A 156 -1.16 -28.33 -1.24
N ARG A 157 0.11 -28.10 -1.59
CA ARG A 157 0.59 -26.84 -2.15
C ARG A 157 -0.09 -26.52 -3.47
N LYS A 158 -0.21 -27.48 -4.37
CA LYS A 158 -0.94 -27.33 -5.64
C LYS A 158 -2.43 -26.99 -5.42
N ALA A 159 -3.06 -27.62 -4.43
CA ALA A 159 -4.45 -27.31 -4.07
C ALA A 159 -4.58 -25.86 -3.57
N LEU A 160 -3.70 -25.42 -2.69
CA LEU A 160 -3.65 -24.04 -2.21
C LEU A 160 -3.46 -23.04 -3.37
N PHE A 161 -2.53 -23.28 -4.27
CA PHE A 161 -2.31 -22.42 -5.43
C PHE A 161 -3.52 -22.31 -6.35
N ASN A 162 -4.22 -23.41 -6.58
CA ASN A 162 -5.47 -23.42 -7.33
C ASN A 162 -6.57 -22.61 -6.64
N ALA A 163 -6.68 -22.71 -5.32
CA ALA A 163 -7.63 -21.93 -4.53
C ALA A 163 -7.34 -20.43 -4.62
N VAL A 164 -6.07 -20.03 -4.43
CA VAL A 164 -5.63 -18.63 -4.56
C VAL A 164 -5.90 -18.08 -5.95
N LYS A 165 -5.58 -18.84 -6.99
CA LYS A 165 -5.85 -18.47 -8.39
C LYS A 165 -7.35 -18.29 -8.67
N ALA A 166 -8.20 -19.19 -8.16
CA ALA A 166 -9.65 -19.11 -8.31
C ALA A 166 -10.21 -17.85 -7.61
N GLN A 167 -9.69 -17.52 -6.43
CA GLN A 167 -10.05 -16.30 -5.70
C GLN A 167 -9.64 -15.04 -6.44
N ALA A 168 -8.41 -14.98 -6.97
CA ALA A 168 -7.94 -13.86 -7.78
C ALA A 168 -8.80 -13.65 -9.03
N LYS A 169 -9.15 -14.73 -9.73
CA LYS A 169 -10.09 -14.68 -10.86
C LYS A 169 -11.44 -14.12 -10.45
N SER A 170 -11.99 -14.57 -9.34
CA SER A 170 -13.28 -14.08 -8.81
C SER A 170 -13.24 -12.58 -8.48
N ILE A 171 -12.15 -12.09 -7.89
CA ILE A 171 -11.92 -10.66 -7.60
C ILE A 171 -11.92 -9.86 -8.91
N SER A 172 -11.15 -10.32 -9.91
CA SER A 172 -11.06 -9.68 -11.22
C SER A 172 -12.43 -9.53 -11.87
N GLU A 173 -13.19 -10.61 -11.94
CA GLU A 173 -14.51 -10.64 -12.61
C GLU A 173 -15.58 -9.81 -11.89
N LYS A 174 -15.49 -9.69 -10.57
CA LYS A 174 -16.52 -9.02 -9.76
C LYS A 174 -16.25 -7.55 -9.49
N TYR A 175 -14.98 -7.18 -9.34
CA TYR A 175 -14.62 -5.90 -8.75
C TYR A 175 -13.79 -4.98 -9.65
N ILE A 176 -13.24 -5.47 -10.78
CA ILE A 176 -12.53 -4.62 -11.73
C ILE A 176 -13.50 -4.18 -12.83
N VAL A 177 -14.00 -2.95 -12.72
CA VAL A 177 -15.04 -2.36 -13.59
C VAL A 177 -14.66 -0.92 -13.95
N PRO A 178 -13.64 -0.69 -14.78
CA PRO A 178 -13.30 0.65 -15.24
C PRO A 178 -14.45 1.29 -16.04
N PRO A 179 -14.68 2.60 -15.94
CA PRO A 179 -13.89 3.61 -15.21
C PRO A 179 -14.32 3.81 -13.74
N LYS A 180 -15.29 3.05 -13.22
CA LYS A 180 -15.75 3.15 -11.82
C LYS A 180 -14.65 2.70 -10.84
N THR A 181 -13.88 1.68 -11.21
CA THR A 181 -12.74 1.20 -10.45
C THR A 181 -11.45 1.38 -11.22
N THR A 182 -10.31 1.24 -10.53
CA THR A 182 -9.02 1.00 -11.17
C THR A 182 -9.09 -0.21 -12.10
N ASP A 183 -8.12 -0.32 -13.01
CA ASP A 183 -7.94 -1.48 -13.90
C ASP A 183 -7.22 -2.65 -13.20
N PHE A 184 -7.04 -2.56 -11.90
CA PHE A 184 -6.50 -3.62 -11.03
C PHE A 184 -7.21 -3.60 -9.67
N ALA A 185 -7.07 -4.69 -8.92
CA ALA A 185 -7.54 -4.82 -7.54
C ALA A 185 -6.44 -5.37 -6.64
N ILE A 186 -6.62 -5.29 -5.33
CA ILE A 186 -5.72 -5.88 -4.34
C ILE A 186 -6.41 -7.07 -3.68
N MET A 187 -5.71 -8.20 -3.61
CA MET A 187 -6.08 -9.37 -2.82
C MET A 187 -5.21 -9.42 -1.57
N PHE A 188 -5.81 -9.21 -0.42
CA PHE A 188 -5.13 -9.26 0.86
C PHE A 188 -5.16 -10.68 1.43
N LEU A 189 -3.99 -11.23 1.74
CA LEU A 189 -3.81 -12.50 2.42
C LEU A 189 -3.46 -12.22 3.89
N PRO A 190 -4.28 -12.66 4.88
CA PRO A 190 -4.17 -12.21 6.27
C PRO A 190 -2.91 -12.65 7.01
N THR A 191 -2.15 -13.61 6.48
CA THR A 191 -0.91 -14.08 7.12
C THR A 191 0.29 -13.97 6.20
N GLU A 192 1.45 -13.57 6.76
CA GLU A 192 2.70 -13.53 6.00
C GLU A 192 3.10 -14.92 5.49
N GLY A 193 2.85 -15.97 6.26
CA GLY A 193 3.17 -17.34 5.84
C GLY A 193 2.41 -17.74 4.56
N LEU A 194 1.12 -17.44 4.48
CA LEU A 194 0.32 -17.70 3.28
C LEU A 194 0.80 -16.83 2.10
N PHE A 195 1.09 -15.56 2.34
CA PHE A 195 1.64 -14.66 1.32
C PHE A 195 2.98 -15.17 0.79
N MET A 196 3.88 -15.61 1.66
CA MET A 196 5.19 -16.17 1.27
C MET A 196 5.06 -17.44 0.43
N GLU A 197 4.11 -18.33 0.72
CA GLU A 197 3.84 -19.50 -0.12
C GLU A 197 3.48 -19.10 -1.56
N VAL A 198 2.69 -18.03 -1.73
CA VAL A 198 2.31 -17.51 -3.06
C VAL A 198 3.49 -16.84 -3.77
N VAL A 199 4.25 -15.99 -3.08
CA VAL A 199 5.39 -15.26 -3.65
C VAL A 199 6.55 -16.17 -4.02
N ASN A 200 6.76 -17.24 -3.25
CA ASN A 200 7.78 -18.26 -3.54
C ASN A 200 7.46 -19.08 -4.81
N ASN A 201 6.29 -18.87 -5.42
CA ASN A 201 5.96 -19.35 -6.76
C ASN A 201 5.83 -18.17 -7.73
N PRO A 202 6.92 -17.74 -8.39
CA PRO A 202 6.92 -16.58 -9.29
C PRO A 202 5.94 -16.74 -10.45
N GLU A 203 5.79 -17.96 -11.00
CA GLU A 203 4.87 -18.23 -12.10
C GLU A 203 3.41 -17.95 -11.71
N LEU A 204 2.99 -18.42 -10.54
CA LEU A 204 1.65 -18.13 -10.00
C LEU A 204 1.44 -16.65 -9.74
N TYR A 205 2.42 -16.01 -9.08
CA TYR A 205 2.35 -14.59 -8.71
C TYR A 205 2.23 -13.70 -9.94
N GLU A 206 3.10 -13.93 -10.94
CA GLU A 206 3.06 -13.21 -12.21
C GLU A 206 1.77 -13.47 -12.99
N GLN A 207 1.29 -14.71 -13.01
CA GLN A 207 0.04 -15.08 -13.67
C GLN A 207 -1.14 -14.33 -13.06
N ILE A 208 -1.23 -14.27 -11.73
CA ILE A 208 -2.31 -13.56 -11.04
C ILE A 208 -2.29 -12.06 -11.40
N SER A 209 -1.13 -11.44 -11.36
CA SER A 209 -0.98 -10.01 -11.68
C SER A 209 -1.27 -9.72 -13.15
N ARG A 210 -0.74 -10.52 -14.08
CA ARG A 210 -0.87 -10.28 -15.51
C ARG A 210 -2.26 -10.62 -16.05
N ASP A 211 -2.78 -11.80 -15.72
CA ASP A 211 -3.99 -12.34 -16.35
C ASP A 211 -5.27 -11.85 -15.65
N TYR A 212 -5.23 -11.67 -14.33
CA TYR A 212 -6.37 -11.23 -13.55
C TYR A 212 -6.28 -9.78 -13.09
N LYS A 213 -5.15 -9.09 -13.28
CA LYS A 213 -4.94 -7.71 -12.81
C LYS A 213 -5.15 -7.58 -11.30
N VAL A 214 -4.79 -8.61 -10.54
CA VAL A 214 -4.90 -8.64 -9.09
C VAL A 214 -3.51 -8.66 -8.47
N ASN A 215 -3.23 -7.70 -7.61
CA ASN A 215 -1.99 -7.63 -6.84
C ASN A 215 -2.19 -8.33 -5.51
N VAL A 216 -1.42 -9.39 -5.26
CA VAL A 216 -1.47 -10.13 -4.00
C VAL A 216 -0.58 -9.45 -2.97
N THR A 217 -1.10 -9.24 -1.76
CA THR A 217 -0.36 -8.62 -0.65
C THR A 217 -0.53 -9.42 0.63
N GLY A 218 0.52 -9.47 1.44
CA GLY A 218 0.46 -9.86 2.86
C GLY A 218 0.34 -8.62 3.74
N PRO A 219 0.28 -8.76 5.07
CA PRO A 219 0.13 -7.64 6.01
C PRO A 219 1.22 -6.57 5.87
N THR A 220 2.48 -6.97 5.82
CA THR A 220 3.62 -6.05 5.67
C THR A 220 3.62 -5.35 4.31
N THR A 221 3.40 -6.11 3.24
CA THR A 221 3.36 -5.56 1.87
C THR A 221 2.18 -4.62 1.69
N MET A 222 1.03 -4.95 2.27
CA MET A 222 -0.17 -4.10 2.26
C MET A 222 0.13 -2.75 2.89
N THR A 223 0.74 -2.74 4.07
CA THR A 223 1.15 -1.51 4.76
C THR A 223 2.08 -0.66 3.89
N ALA A 224 3.06 -1.26 3.21
CA ALA A 224 3.96 -0.55 2.31
C ALA A 224 3.25 0.06 1.10
N VAL A 225 2.33 -0.69 0.48
CA VAL A 225 1.52 -0.20 -0.66
C VAL A 225 0.63 0.96 -0.23
N LEU A 226 -0.06 0.83 0.90
CA LEU A 226 -0.93 1.88 1.44
C LEU A 226 -0.16 3.15 1.82
N ASN A 227 1.04 3.02 2.40
CA ASN A 227 1.93 4.15 2.66
C ASN A 227 2.30 4.90 1.38
N SER A 228 2.63 4.16 0.32
CA SER A 228 2.97 4.76 -0.98
C SER A 228 1.79 5.53 -1.57
N LEU A 229 0.58 4.97 -1.48
CA LEU A 229 -0.66 5.63 -1.91
C LEU A 229 -0.95 6.88 -1.06
N GLN A 230 -0.79 6.82 0.26
CA GLN A 230 -0.97 7.96 1.15
C GLN A 230 -0.02 9.12 0.80
N MET A 231 1.23 8.82 0.48
CA MET A 231 2.18 9.83 0.03
C MET A 231 1.73 10.47 -1.29
N GLY A 232 1.24 9.67 -2.24
CA GLY A 232 0.67 10.16 -3.49
C GLY A 232 -0.51 11.11 -3.26
N PHE A 233 -1.43 10.77 -2.35
CA PHE A 233 -2.56 11.64 -1.99
C PHE A 233 -2.11 12.99 -1.40
N LYS A 234 -1.12 12.97 -0.50
CA LYS A 234 -0.58 14.22 0.07
C LYS A 234 0.04 15.11 -1.00
N THR A 235 0.75 14.52 -1.96
CA THR A 235 1.37 15.27 -3.08
C THR A 235 0.30 15.93 -3.95
N LEU A 236 -0.73 15.19 -4.35
CA LEU A 236 -1.84 15.72 -5.15
C LEU A 236 -2.60 16.85 -4.42
N GLN A 237 -2.85 16.72 -3.12
CA GLN A 237 -3.48 17.78 -2.33
C GLN A 237 -2.63 19.06 -2.25
N ILE A 238 -1.31 18.93 -2.19
CA ILE A 238 -0.39 20.08 -2.21
C ILE A 238 -0.44 20.77 -3.57
N GLU A 239 -0.44 20.01 -4.66
CA GLU A 239 -0.53 20.54 -6.01
C GLU A 239 -1.86 21.28 -6.25
N GLN A 240 -2.99 20.71 -5.84
CA GLN A 240 -4.30 21.36 -5.94
C GLN A 240 -4.35 22.66 -5.15
N LYS A 241 -3.91 22.67 -3.89
CA LYS A 241 -3.86 23.90 -3.08
C LYS A 241 -2.92 24.95 -3.62
N SER A 242 -1.81 24.53 -4.25
CA SER A 242 -0.89 25.46 -4.90
C SER A 242 -1.53 26.11 -6.15
N ALA A 243 -2.27 25.34 -6.93
CA ALA A 243 -3.00 25.87 -8.09
C ALA A 243 -4.08 26.89 -7.67
N GLU A 244 -4.87 26.61 -6.62
CA GLU A 244 -5.86 27.55 -6.06
C GLU A 244 -5.24 28.87 -5.60
N VAL A 245 -4.04 28.82 -4.99
CA VAL A 245 -3.33 30.03 -4.57
C VAL A 245 -2.84 30.85 -5.77
N TYR A 246 -2.44 30.21 -6.86
CA TYR A 246 -2.03 30.90 -8.08
C TYR A 246 -3.20 31.55 -8.84
N GLU A 247 -4.41 31.01 -8.73
CA GLU A 247 -5.61 31.62 -9.32
C GLU A 247 -6.14 32.83 -8.52
N LEU A 248 -5.74 32.97 -7.25
CA LEU A 248 -6.14 34.07 -6.38
C LEU A 248 -5.15 35.25 -6.36
N LEU A 249 -4.03 35.15 -7.05
CA LEU A 249 -2.98 36.19 -7.20
C LEU A 249 -3.03 36.82 -8.57
#